data_98703e77769672b1e9e736287255cc09
#
_entry.id   98703e77769672b1e9e736287255cc09
#
_cell.length_a   1.000
_cell.length_b   1.000
_cell.length_c   1.000
_cell.angle_alpha   90.00
_cell.angle_beta   90.00
_cell.angle_gamma   90.00
#
_symmetry.space_group_name_H-M   'P 1'
#
loop_
_entity.id
_entity.type
_entity.pdbx_description
1 polymer ?
#
loop_
_entity_poly.entity_id
_entity_poly.type
_entity_poly.pdbx_seq_one_letter_code
_entity_poly.pdbx_strand_id
1 'polypeptide(L)'
;MTHRIIAALPQKATGFPVFAYDTETQGLDATQVLIICWENVNTGEQYTAFSVAEFREFLEERAPCIAYAHNGSSFDVLGILSERELYEAEKVAAGTKVFEYKVNGVMYRDSKHLIPLPLSKVAKSVDMEKGITPQEYIDGTVTEITQEAIDYCLLDVRILSSALRRLKELYADLINRNVNEIELPYTTASMAYRIYCIPGSWPEHWVWRDKKKNWRPIARCRDEFNELYRQAQHGGRVQVLGPVAEEVHNVVSYDANSLYPSVMYEERFPDPTALCKVGPTFEALRHLLDKEDSVVMADLVMVAPDGVPRFLPATDDDGRKDWNRSTFEGWLCEPEIKLALEVGWVIEDVRDIVSARAIRPFRVFVRKLYDIRKDMLERGDPAQYLVKILMNSLYGRWGIRQRPRRIEGDKAIEKATRRKDYTSRYELRFYDGTGFSWPYLLDYGDMGRNPSSQWFGFSSFILSYARERLARAIISVGEGALYCDTDSIHMYAEYAEEFERNIPIGNELGEWKLETPVPIATSKFWEPKSYVQWNEEGDKTLVKHKGVRVRDDDGNYLPQAGDLTKEQTHRVVVSLYEGLRRGLRPGTPLTIRKRSSRFYKETS
;
A
#
# COMPACT_ATOMS: atom_id res chain seq x y z
N MET A 1 -2.28 18.81 20.88
CA MET A 1 -2.11 19.26 19.50
C MET A 1 -2.85 18.33 18.55
N THR A 2 -3.58 18.87 17.62
CA THR A 2 -4.50 18.12 16.76
C THR A 2 -3.71 17.39 15.70
N HIS A 3 -3.63 16.08 15.75
CA HIS A 3 -3.22 15.27 14.62
C HIS A 3 -4.21 15.53 13.49
N ARG A 4 -3.78 16.19 12.50
CA ARG A 4 -4.58 16.36 11.30
C ARG A 4 -4.51 15.03 10.55
N ILE A 5 -5.66 14.36 10.45
CA ILE A 5 -5.90 13.48 9.32
C ILE A 5 -5.39 14.23 8.11
N ILE A 6 -4.62 13.56 7.25
CA ILE A 6 -4.01 14.14 6.04
C ILE A 6 -5.13 14.64 5.10
N ALA A 7 -5.81 15.69 5.51
CA ALA A 7 -6.54 16.57 4.61
C ALA A 7 -5.48 17.49 4.02
N ALA A 8 -5.54 17.75 2.72
CA ALA A 8 -4.61 18.64 2.05
C ALA A 8 -4.42 19.93 2.86
N LEU A 9 -3.34 20.01 3.59
CA LEU A 9 -2.96 21.20 4.33
C LEU A 9 -2.47 22.24 3.33
N PRO A 10 -2.73 23.55 3.56
CA PRO A 10 -2.01 24.58 2.85
C PRO A 10 -0.52 24.32 3.10
N GLN A 11 0.22 24.11 2.04
CA GLN A 11 1.66 24.06 2.12
C GLN A 11 2.13 25.47 2.56
N LYS A 12 2.65 25.56 3.77
CA LYS A 12 3.51 26.68 4.11
C LYS A 12 4.80 26.46 3.34
N ALA A 13 5.30 27.50 2.71
CA ALA A 13 6.68 27.53 2.22
C ALA A 13 7.58 27.09 3.38
N THR A 14 8.20 25.92 3.26
CA THR A 14 9.11 25.39 4.26
C THR A 14 10.52 25.51 3.69
N GLY A 15 11.19 26.60 3.98
CA GLY A 15 12.63 26.73 3.75
C GLY A 15 13.45 25.89 4.74
N PHE A 16 12.91 24.81 5.28
CA PHE A 16 13.65 23.95 6.22
C PHE A 16 14.72 23.14 5.50
N PRO A 17 15.91 23.01 6.08
CA PRO A 17 16.91 22.07 5.62
C PRO A 17 16.32 20.65 5.59
N VAL A 18 16.66 19.91 4.53
CA VAL A 18 16.24 18.52 4.37
C VAL A 18 17.47 17.66 4.25
N PHE A 19 17.54 16.63 5.08
CA PHE A 19 18.63 15.66 5.11
C PHE A 19 18.11 14.26 4.78
N ALA A 20 18.90 13.50 4.03
CA ALA A 20 18.78 12.05 3.96
C ALA A 20 19.84 11.45 4.90
N TYR A 21 19.52 10.41 5.64
CA TYR A 21 20.46 9.74 6.51
C TYR A 21 20.26 8.23 6.52
N ASP A 22 21.29 7.51 6.91
CA ASP A 22 21.31 6.06 7.08
C ASP A 22 22.20 5.69 8.27
N THR A 23 21.97 4.52 8.87
CA THR A 23 22.71 4.04 10.04
C THR A 23 23.22 2.63 9.81
N GLU A 24 24.52 2.40 10.10
CA GLU A 24 25.08 1.06 10.21
C GLU A 24 25.17 0.64 11.66
N THR A 25 24.75 -0.59 11.93
CA THR A 25 24.57 -1.10 13.30
C THR A 25 25.25 -2.45 13.50
N GLN A 26 25.32 -2.90 14.74
CA GLN A 26 25.81 -4.24 15.09
C GLN A 26 24.77 -5.29 14.71
N GLY A 27 24.75 -5.73 13.47
CA GLY A 27 23.72 -6.60 12.91
C GLY A 27 22.33 -5.96 12.92
N LEU A 28 21.33 -6.72 13.33
CA LEU A 28 19.94 -6.24 13.43
C LEU A 28 19.62 -5.47 14.71
N ASP A 29 20.63 -5.11 15.53
CA ASP A 29 20.40 -4.31 16.74
C ASP A 29 20.48 -2.82 16.42
N ALA A 30 19.34 -2.23 16.08
CA ALA A 30 19.25 -0.81 15.78
C ALA A 30 19.71 0.09 16.94
N THR A 31 19.77 -0.43 18.17
CA THR A 31 20.21 0.35 19.34
C THR A 31 21.73 0.43 19.47
N GLN A 32 22.46 -0.35 18.69
CA GLN A 32 23.92 -0.36 18.64
C GLN A 32 24.40 0.29 17.33
N VAL A 33 24.19 1.59 17.22
CA VAL A 33 24.63 2.38 16.06
C VAL A 33 26.13 2.55 16.07
N LEU A 34 26.80 2.22 14.96
CA LEU A 34 28.24 2.29 14.76
C LEU A 34 28.64 3.46 13.84
N ILE A 35 27.90 3.66 12.77
CA ILE A 35 28.12 4.70 11.78
C ILE A 35 26.78 5.38 11.50
N ILE A 36 26.81 6.70 11.35
CA ILE A 36 25.70 7.49 10.83
C ILE A 36 26.22 8.35 9.72
N CYS A 37 25.68 8.20 8.51
CA CYS A 37 25.96 9.07 7.40
C CYS A 37 24.72 9.90 7.05
N TRP A 38 24.94 11.14 6.60
CA TRP A 38 23.85 11.96 6.09
C TRP A 38 24.31 12.93 5.01
N GLU A 39 23.36 13.35 4.19
CA GLU A 39 23.56 14.30 3.11
C GLU A 39 22.47 15.38 3.14
N ASN A 40 22.85 16.62 2.94
CA ASN A 40 21.90 17.68 2.69
C ASN A 40 21.29 17.49 1.28
N VAL A 41 20.00 17.19 1.21
CA VAL A 41 19.29 16.87 -0.05
C VAL A 41 19.37 18.02 -1.07
N ASN A 42 19.48 19.26 -0.62
CA ASN A 42 19.52 20.42 -1.52
C ASN A 42 20.95 20.76 -2.01
N THR A 43 21.96 20.64 -1.14
CA THR A 43 23.35 21.03 -1.45
C THR A 43 24.24 19.87 -1.89
N GLY A 44 23.90 18.63 -1.48
CA GLY A 44 24.74 17.45 -1.71
C GLY A 44 25.93 17.33 -0.73
N GLU A 45 26.01 18.20 0.29
CA GLU A 45 27.05 18.09 1.32
C GLU A 45 26.84 16.85 2.17
N GLN A 46 27.90 16.07 2.34
CA GLN A 46 27.92 14.79 3.04
C GLN A 46 28.65 14.89 4.37
N TYR A 47 28.19 14.13 5.34
CA TYR A 47 28.70 14.09 6.69
C TYR A 47 28.68 12.66 7.23
N THR A 48 29.56 12.38 8.18
CA THR A 48 29.65 11.10 8.88
C THR A 48 29.92 11.35 10.35
N ALA A 49 29.26 10.58 11.23
CA ALA A 49 29.52 10.55 12.66
C ALA A 49 29.56 9.10 13.17
N PHE A 50 30.24 8.90 14.29
CA PHE A 50 30.36 7.61 14.98
C PHE A 50 29.63 7.61 16.32
N SER A 51 28.85 8.64 16.58
CA SER A 51 27.99 8.73 17.75
C SER A 51 26.63 9.34 17.42
N VAL A 52 25.61 8.82 18.05
CA VAL A 52 24.24 9.35 17.96
C VAL A 52 24.17 10.80 18.48
N ALA A 53 24.95 11.13 19.50
CA ALA A 53 24.95 12.45 20.10
C ALA A 53 25.40 13.53 19.10
N GLU A 54 26.49 13.27 18.38
CA GLU A 54 27.05 14.19 17.37
C GLU A 54 26.07 14.43 16.21
N PHE A 55 25.44 13.38 15.69
CA PHE A 55 24.42 13.49 14.65
C PHE A 55 23.21 14.30 15.12
N ARG A 56 22.73 14.04 16.35
CA ARG A 56 21.59 14.77 16.91
C ARG A 56 21.91 16.24 17.12
N GLU A 57 23.07 16.56 17.70
CA GLU A 57 23.54 17.94 17.89
C GLU A 57 23.57 18.69 16.54
N PHE A 58 24.14 18.08 15.50
CA PHE A 58 24.15 18.65 14.14
C PHE A 58 22.76 19.00 13.64
N LEU A 59 21.76 18.12 13.81
CA LEU A 59 20.38 18.36 13.37
C LEU A 59 19.65 19.37 14.25
N GLU A 60 19.84 19.31 15.58
CA GLU A 60 19.19 20.19 16.54
C GLU A 60 19.66 21.64 16.40
N GLU A 61 20.93 21.89 16.09
CA GLU A 61 21.45 23.22 15.73
C GLU A 61 20.79 23.81 14.47
N ARG A 62 20.33 22.96 13.56
CA ARG A 62 19.71 23.35 12.29
C ARG A 62 18.18 23.25 12.33
N ALA A 63 17.62 23.00 13.51
CA ALA A 63 16.17 22.89 13.66
C ALA A 63 15.48 24.28 13.47
N PRO A 64 14.30 24.32 12.81
CA PRO A 64 13.53 23.17 12.36
C PRO A 64 14.06 22.58 11.05
N CYS A 65 14.30 21.27 11.02
CA CYS A 65 14.77 20.53 9.86
C CYS A 65 14.04 19.21 9.68
N ILE A 66 14.16 18.60 8.49
CA ILE A 66 13.57 17.30 8.17
C ILE A 66 14.70 16.31 7.89
N ALA A 67 14.71 15.16 8.55
CA ALA A 67 15.65 14.09 8.34
C ALA A 67 14.90 12.82 7.86
N TYR A 68 15.22 12.35 6.64
CA TYR A 68 14.64 11.16 6.03
C TYR A 68 15.59 9.97 6.13
N ALA A 69 15.11 8.83 6.62
CA ALA A 69 15.74 7.54 6.42
C ALA A 69 14.82 6.58 5.67
N HIS A 70 15.38 5.55 5.02
CA HIS A 70 14.59 4.58 4.27
C HIS A 70 14.22 3.37 5.13
N ASN A 71 12.97 3.24 5.50
CA ASN A 71 12.45 2.35 6.55
C ASN A 71 12.82 2.83 7.97
N GLY A 72 13.17 4.10 8.09
CA GLY A 72 13.73 4.69 9.30
C GLY A 72 12.82 4.59 10.52
N SER A 73 11.50 4.66 10.36
CA SER A 73 10.55 4.52 11.47
C SER A 73 10.55 3.12 12.11
N SER A 74 11.07 2.13 11.39
CA SER A 74 11.13 0.73 11.83
C SER A 74 12.56 0.28 12.19
N PHE A 75 13.57 1.13 11.95
CA PHE A 75 14.96 0.79 12.21
C PHE A 75 15.77 2.00 12.73
N ASP A 76 16.21 2.90 11.87
CA ASP A 76 17.20 3.95 12.18
C ASP A 76 16.79 4.85 13.35
N VAL A 77 15.55 5.35 13.34
CA VAL A 77 15.03 6.22 14.42
C VAL A 77 15.02 5.52 15.78
N LEU A 78 14.85 4.18 15.79
CA LEU A 78 14.82 3.40 17.03
C LEU A 78 16.20 3.34 17.72
N GLY A 79 17.28 3.56 16.96
CA GLY A 79 18.64 3.69 17.49
C GLY A 79 19.01 5.12 17.88
N ILE A 80 18.38 6.11 17.24
CA ILE A 80 18.70 7.54 17.44
C ILE A 80 17.95 8.13 18.64
N LEU A 81 16.68 7.75 18.84
CA LEU A 81 15.85 8.25 19.93
C LEU A 81 15.80 7.26 21.09
N SER A 82 15.84 7.76 22.32
CA SER A 82 15.60 6.96 23.50
C SER A 82 14.16 6.43 23.52
N GLU A 83 13.91 5.36 24.25
CA GLU A 83 12.57 4.77 24.40
C GLU A 83 11.55 5.80 24.91
N ARG A 84 11.95 6.65 25.87
CA ARG A 84 11.11 7.72 26.37
C ARG A 84 10.81 8.77 25.30
N GLU A 85 11.80 9.18 24.51
CA GLU A 85 11.59 10.12 23.42
C GLU A 85 10.67 9.53 22.34
N LEU A 86 10.85 8.25 21.98
CA LEU A 86 9.96 7.55 21.04
C LEU A 86 8.49 7.55 21.52
N TYR A 87 8.27 7.39 22.84
CA TYR A 87 6.94 7.46 23.43
C TYR A 87 6.40 8.90 23.49
N GLU A 88 7.19 9.86 23.97
CA GLU A 88 6.80 11.26 24.16
C GLU A 88 6.74 12.08 22.87
N ALA A 89 7.42 11.66 21.82
CA ALA A 89 7.50 12.40 20.55
C ALA A 89 6.12 12.74 20.00
N GLU A 90 5.99 13.93 19.45
CA GLU A 90 4.86 14.26 18.56
C GLU A 90 4.98 13.40 17.30
N LYS A 91 3.97 12.53 17.05
CA LYS A 91 4.00 11.58 15.94
C LYS A 91 2.93 11.85 14.90
N VAL A 92 3.27 11.64 13.64
CA VAL A 92 2.30 11.47 12.56
C VAL A 92 2.23 9.98 12.24
N ALA A 93 1.10 9.34 12.54
CA ALA A 93 0.96 7.90 12.42
C ALA A 93 -0.44 7.48 11.93
N ALA A 94 -0.52 6.27 11.36
CA ALA A 94 -1.78 5.61 11.01
C ALA A 94 -1.74 4.14 11.46
N GLY A 95 -2.50 3.80 12.49
CA GLY A 95 -2.42 2.49 13.14
C GLY A 95 -1.05 2.29 13.80
N THR A 96 -0.33 1.26 13.37
CA THR A 96 1.04 0.97 13.84
C THR A 96 2.14 1.54 12.95
N LYS A 97 1.79 2.23 11.87
CA LYS A 97 2.75 2.85 10.96
C LYS A 97 3.02 4.28 11.40
N VAL A 98 4.26 4.59 11.73
CA VAL A 98 4.70 5.95 12.04
C VAL A 98 5.36 6.54 10.79
N PHE A 99 4.91 7.72 10.39
CA PHE A 99 5.44 8.46 9.24
C PHE A 99 6.47 9.50 9.64
N GLU A 100 6.32 10.05 10.85
CA GLU A 100 7.19 11.11 11.40
C GLU A 100 7.23 11.03 12.92
N TYR A 101 8.42 11.19 13.47
CA TYR A 101 8.66 11.57 14.88
C TYR A 101 9.21 12.99 14.91
N LYS A 102 8.71 13.82 15.82
CA LYS A 102 9.20 15.17 16.00
C LYS A 102 9.74 15.34 17.42
N VAL A 103 11.04 15.58 17.50
CA VAL A 103 11.80 15.77 18.75
C VAL A 103 12.72 16.97 18.59
N ASN A 104 12.74 17.89 19.54
CA ASN A 104 13.60 19.09 19.57
C ASN A 104 13.62 19.92 18.27
N GLY A 105 12.48 19.96 17.56
CA GLY A 105 12.36 20.67 16.28
C GLY A 105 12.83 19.87 15.06
N VAL A 106 13.45 18.72 15.23
CA VAL A 106 13.81 17.80 14.15
C VAL A 106 12.62 16.88 13.82
N MET A 107 12.32 16.76 12.53
CA MET A 107 11.26 15.90 11.99
C MET A 107 11.91 14.67 11.33
N TYR A 108 11.97 13.55 12.04
CA TYR A 108 12.48 12.27 11.53
C TYR A 108 11.40 11.57 10.74
N ARG A 109 11.58 11.45 9.43
CA ARG A 109 10.59 10.90 8.49
C ARG A 109 11.04 9.60 7.85
N ASP A 110 10.07 8.73 7.62
CA ASP A 110 10.29 7.48 6.90
C ASP A 110 9.96 7.64 5.41
N SER A 111 10.98 7.57 4.57
CA SER A 111 10.85 7.68 3.12
C SER A 111 10.19 6.46 2.48
N LYS A 112 10.17 5.29 3.11
CA LYS A 112 9.55 4.06 2.57
C LYS A 112 8.04 4.19 2.40
N HIS A 113 7.40 5.06 3.17
CA HIS A 113 5.98 5.37 2.97
C HIS A 113 5.72 6.28 1.77
N LEU A 114 6.74 7.02 1.36
CA LEU A 114 6.72 7.91 0.21
C LEU A 114 7.22 7.21 -1.07
N ILE A 115 8.24 6.35 -0.93
CA ILE A 115 8.82 5.54 -1.99
C ILE A 115 8.79 4.07 -1.52
N PRO A 116 7.66 3.35 -1.70
CA PRO A 116 7.45 2.02 -1.14
C PRO A 116 8.18 0.92 -1.94
N LEU A 117 9.46 1.10 -2.17
CA LEU A 117 10.36 0.17 -2.87
C LEU A 117 11.50 -0.23 -1.93
N PRO A 118 12.15 -1.38 -2.13
CA PRO A 118 13.45 -1.66 -1.55
C PRO A 118 14.49 -0.66 -2.04
N LEU A 119 15.49 -0.32 -1.23
CA LEU A 119 16.50 0.69 -1.59
C LEU A 119 17.27 0.31 -2.88
N SER A 120 17.49 -0.97 -3.15
CA SER A 120 18.06 -1.47 -4.41
C SER A 120 17.23 -1.12 -5.66
N LYS A 121 15.90 -1.06 -5.54
CA LYS A 121 15.01 -0.59 -6.62
C LYS A 121 14.94 0.94 -6.67
N VAL A 122 15.07 1.61 -5.52
CA VAL A 122 15.20 3.08 -5.46
C VAL A 122 16.47 3.50 -6.18
N ALA A 123 17.60 2.82 -5.94
CA ALA A 123 18.87 3.07 -6.63
C ALA A 123 18.70 3.05 -8.16
N LYS A 124 18.07 2.00 -8.67
CA LYS A 124 17.77 1.89 -10.12
C LYS A 124 16.90 3.03 -10.66
N SER A 125 16.01 3.62 -9.83
CA SER A 125 15.17 4.73 -10.26
C SER A 125 15.90 6.07 -10.36
N VAL A 126 17.15 6.13 -9.93
CA VAL A 126 18.05 7.30 -10.00
C VAL A 126 19.37 6.98 -10.70
N ASP A 127 19.38 5.91 -11.49
CA ASP A 127 20.56 5.48 -12.28
C ASP A 127 21.79 5.16 -11.41
N MET A 128 21.55 4.50 -10.28
CA MET A 128 22.57 4.07 -9.33
C MET A 128 22.42 2.58 -9.01
N GLU A 129 23.48 1.98 -8.51
CA GLU A 129 23.47 0.62 -7.96
C GLU A 129 23.70 0.67 -6.45
N LYS A 130 22.94 -0.16 -5.72
CA LYS A 130 23.16 -0.35 -4.29
C LYS A 130 24.38 -1.24 -4.08
N GLY A 131 25.26 -0.87 -3.15
CA GLY A 131 26.37 -1.70 -2.71
C GLY A 131 25.92 -2.98 -2.01
N ILE A 132 26.87 -3.90 -1.82
CA ILE A 132 26.69 -5.12 -1.02
C ILE A 132 26.98 -4.75 0.43
N THR A 133 26.06 -5.11 1.34
CA THR A 133 26.27 -4.89 2.77
C THR A 133 27.46 -5.72 3.26
N PRO A 134 28.48 -5.14 3.92
CA PRO A 134 29.58 -5.92 4.48
C PRO A 134 29.11 -6.98 5.47
N GLN A 135 29.64 -8.20 5.35
CA GLN A 135 29.10 -9.37 6.04
C GLN A 135 29.13 -9.24 7.58
N GLU A 136 30.14 -8.59 8.13
CA GLU A 136 30.25 -8.35 9.57
C GLU A 136 29.10 -7.47 10.12
N TYR A 137 28.53 -6.57 9.31
CA TYR A 137 27.35 -5.78 9.69
C TYR A 137 26.06 -6.60 9.65
N ILE A 138 25.98 -7.60 8.78
CA ILE A 138 24.84 -8.54 8.74
C ILE A 138 24.88 -9.47 9.97
N ASP A 139 26.05 -10.04 10.27
CA ASP A 139 26.24 -11.02 11.33
C ASP A 139 26.31 -10.38 12.72
N GLY A 140 26.55 -9.06 12.78
CA GLY A 140 26.76 -8.34 14.04
C GLY A 140 28.09 -8.68 14.71
N THR A 141 29.14 -8.85 13.91
CA THR A 141 30.49 -9.20 14.37
C THR A 141 31.52 -8.11 14.10
N VAL A 142 31.03 -6.87 13.85
CA VAL A 142 31.89 -5.72 13.58
C VAL A 142 32.83 -5.46 14.75
N THR A 143 34.13 -5.46 14.47
CA THR A 143 35.19 -5.16 15.45
C THR A 143 35.92 -3.87 15.13
N GLU A 144 35.88 -3.42 13.89
CA GLU A 144 36.52 -2.19 13.41
C GLU A 144 35.65 -1.53 12.34
N ILE A 145 35.60 -0.21 12.35
CA ILE A 145 34.90 0.57 11.32
C ILE A 145 35.86 0.81 10.15
N THR A 146 35.56 0.24 9.01
CA THR A 146 36.36 0.34 7.80
C THR A 146 35.91 1.49 6.90
N GLN A 147 36.79 2.01 6.05
CA GLN A 147 36.42 3.01 5.03
C GLN A 147 35.36 2.48 4.07
N GLU A 148 35.42 1.18 3.74
CA GLU A 148 34.43 0.51 2.88
C GLU A 148 33.02 0.57 3.49
N ALA A 149 32.88 0.38 4.80
CA ALA A 149 31.60 0.49 5.51
C ALA A 149 31.08 1.94 5.51
N ILE A 150 31.95 2.93 5.66
CA ILE A 150 31.57 4.35 5.56
C ILE A 150 31.10 4.67 4.14
N ASP A 151 31.84 4.23 3.12
CA ASP A 151 31.50 4.45 1.72
C ASP A 151 30.17 3.78 1.33
N TYR A 152 29.91 2.59 1.88
CA TYR A 152 28.64 1.88 1.72
C TYR A 152 27.48 2.69 2.33
N CYS A 153 27.60 3.15 3.58
CA CYS A 153 26.59 3.95 4.25
C CYS A 153 26.35 5.28 3.50
N LEU A 154 27.40 5.96 3.04
CA LEU A 154 27.31 7.17 2.22
C LEU A 154 26.62 6.91 0.87
N LEU A 155 26.84 5.74 0.27
CA LEU A 155 26.18 5.36 -0.98
C LEU A 155 24.66 5.21 -0.77
N ASP A 156 24.22 4.55 0.29
CA ASP A 156 22.80 4.40 0.61
C ASP A 156 22.12 5.75 0.87
N VAL A 157 22.80 6.64 1.58
CA VAL A 157 22.37 8.05 1.78
C VAL A 157 22.24 8.80 0.46
N ARG A 158 23.23 8.67 -0.43
CA ARG A 158 23.24 9.33 -1.76
C ARG A 158 22.11 8.85 -2.64
N ILE A 159 21.82 7.55 -2.63
CA ILE A 159 20.68 6.95 -3.33
C ILE A 159 19.38 7.60 -2.84
N LEU A 160 19.17 7.62 -1.52
CA LEU A 160 17.98 8.18 -0.92
C LEU A 160 17.85 9.69 -1.21
N SER A 161 18.92 10.46 -1.05
CA SER A 161 18.95 11.90 -1.31
C SER A 161 18.59 12.23 -2.76
N SER A 162 19.18 11.49 -3.71
CA SER A 162 18.89 11.63 -5.14
C SER A 162 17.44 11.32 -5.47
N ALA A 163 16.87 10.26 -4.89
CA ALA A 163 15.48 9.88 -5.09
C ALA A 163 14.51 10.93 -4.49
N LEU A 164 14.80 11.46 -3.31
CA LEU A 164 13.99 12.51 -2.69
C LEU A 164 14.02 13.81 -3.52
N ARG A 165 15.18 14.19 -4.03
CA ARG A 165 15.34 15.36 -4.91
C ARG A 165 14.52 15.18 -6.19
N ARG A 166 14.71 14.07 -6.87
CA ARG A 166 13.98 13.76 -8.11
C ARG A 166 12.46 13.71 -7.92
N LEU A 167 12.02 13.09 -6.82
CA LEU A 167 10.59 13.02 -6.48
C LEU A 167 10.01 14.41 -6.15
N LYS A 168 10.80 15.26 -5.48
CA LYS A 168 10.40 16.63 -5.13
C LYS A 168 10.26 17.50 -6.37
N GLU A 169 11.20 17.40 -7.33
CA GLU A 169 11.14 18.07 -8.62
C GLU A 169 9.89 17.64 -9.42
N LEU A 170 9.70 16.34 -9.59
CA LEU A 170 8.53 15.78 -10.26
C LEU A 170 7.22 16.25 -9.62
N TYR A 171 7.16 16.24 -8.29
CA TYR A 171 5.97 16.69 -7.56
C TYR A 171 5.74 18.18 -7.73
N ALA A 172 6.79 19.01 -7.71
CA ALA A 172 6.71 20.45 -7.94
C ALA A 172 6.11 20.77 -9.31
N ASP A 173 6.63 20.11 -10.36
CA ASP A 173 6.15 20.26 -11.74
C ASP A 173 4.69 19.83 -11.87
N LEU A 174 4.34 18.68 -11.28
CA LEU A 174 2.97 18.15 -11.32
C LEU A 174 1.95 19.09 -10.67
N ILE A 175 2.34 19.81 -9.62
CA ILE A 175 1.46 20.76 -8.91
C ILE A 175 1.66 22.21 -9.33
N ASN A 176 2.51 22.46 -10.30
CA ASN A 176 2.88 23.78 -10.80
C ASN A 176 3.30 24.75 -9.67
N ARG A 177 4.31 24.35 -8.91
CA ARG A 177 4.87 25.10 -7.78
C ARG A 177 6.39 25.14 -7.86
N ASN A 178 7.00 26.14 -7.23
CA ASN A 178 8.45 26.19 -7.09
C ASN A 178 8.93 25.05 -6.17
N VAL A 179 9.94 24.30 -6.60
CA VAL A 179 10.51 23.16 -5.87
C VAL A 179 11.01 23.55 -4.47
N ASN A 180 11.49 24.77 -4.29
CA ASN A 180 12.00 25.27 -3.01
C ASN A 180 10.88 25.63 -2.02
N GLU A 181 9.65 25.78 -2.49
CA GLU A 181 8.49 26.16 -1.68
C GLU A 181 7.61 24.98 -1.27
N ILE A 182 7.96 23.77 -1.68
CA ILE A 182 7.16 22.59 -1.39
C ILE A 182 7.80 21.67 -0.38
N GLU A 183 6.94 21.02 0.38
CA GLU A 183 7.27 19.91 1.27
C GLU A 183 6.62 18.63 0.77
N LEU A 184 7.39 17.55 0.70
CA LEU A 184 6.86 16.25 0.31
C LEU A 184 5.81 15.76 1.32
N PRO A 185 4.69 15.18 0.85
CA PRO A 185 3.73 14.52 1.72
C PRO A 185 4.32 13.31 2.42
N TYR A 186 3.67 12.82 3.48
CA TYR A 186 4.15 11.63 4.20
C TYR A 186 4.03 10.32 3.42
N THR A 187 3.12 10.24 2.46
CA THR A 187 2.86 9.00 1.71
C THR A 187 2.61 9.27 0.23
N THR A 188 2.93 8.28 -0.60
CA THR A 188 2.64 8.33 -2.04
C THR A 188 1.15 8.54 -2.31
N ALA A 189 0.27 7.88 -1.58
CA ALA A 189 -1.18 8.06 -1.72
C ALA A 189 -1.64 9.49 -1.40
N SER A 190 -1.00 10.15 -0.42
CA SER A 190 -1.26 11.56 -0.12
C SER A 190 -0.73 12.50 -1.19
N MET A 191 0.40 12.16 -1.80
CA MET A 191 0.96 12.89 -2.94
C MET A 191 0.05 12.77 -4.17
N ALA A 192 -0.33 11.55 -4.55
CA ALA A 192 -1.26 11.29 -5.65
C ALA A 192 -2.58 12.04 -5.45
N TYR A 193 -3.13 12.02 -4.24
CA TYR A 193 -4.35 12.74 -3.92
C TYR A 193 -4.19 14.27 -4.04
N ARG A 194 -3.06 14.83 -3.62
CA ARG A 194 -2.81 16.27 -3.78
C ARG A 194 -2.68 16.67 -5.26
N ILE A 195 -2.02 15.84 -6.08
CA ILE A 195 -1.95 16.02 -7.54
C ILE A 195 -3.35 15.95 -8.15
N TYR A 196 -4.12 14.95 -7.72
CA TYR A 196 -5.50 14.80 -8.15
C TYR A 196 -6.37 16.01 -7.79
N CYS A 197 -6.14 16.72 -6.68
CA CYS A 197 -6.91 17.89 -6.24
C CYS A 197 -6.54 19.21 -6.91
N ILE A 198 -5.65 19.24 -7.93
CA ILE A 198 -5.25 20.48 -8.59
C ILE A 198 -6.36 20.96 -9.54
N PRO A 199 -6.66 22.27 -9.61
CA PRO A 199 -7.59 22.82 -10.60
C PRO A 199 -7.18 22.44 -12.01
N GLY A 200 -8.15 22.04 -12.83
CA GLY A 200 -7.92 21.55 -14.20
C GLY A 200 -7.79 20.02 -14.30
N SER A 201 -7.59 19.31 -13.17
CA SER A 201 -7.66 17.84 -13.13
C SER A 201 -9.11 17.32 -13.05
N TRP A 202 -10.10 18.21 -12.88
CA TRP A 202 -11.51 17.92 -12.66
C TRP A 202 -12.44 18.84 -13.43
N PRO A 203 -13.68 18.43 -13.63
CA PRO A 203 -14.75 19.36 -13.96
C PRO A 203 -14.87 20.43 -12.85
N GLU A 204 -14.94 21.71 -13.22
CA GLU A 204 -14.93 22.84 -12.27
C GLU A 204 -16.03 22.78 -11.19
N HIS A 205 -17.17 22.16 -11.50
CA HIS A 205 -18.28 21.98 -10.56
C HIS A 205 -18.01 20.93 -9.46
N TRP A 206 -16.87 20.23 -9.49
CA TRP A 206 -16.47 19.20 -8.54
C TRP A 206 -15.51 19.67 -7.47
N VAL A 207 -15.09 20.91 -7.56
CA VAL A 207 -14.16 21.51 -6.60
C VAL A 207 -14.76 22.77 -6.03
N TRP A 208 -14.55 22.97 -4.75
CA TRP A 208 -14.90 24.19 -4.06
C TRP A 208 -13.70 24.75 -3.30
N ARG A 209 -13.69 26.06 -3.07
CA ARG A 209 -12.69 26.69 -2.24
C ARG A 209 -13.16 26.74 -0.79
N ASP A 210 -12.36 26.17 0.11
CA ASP A 210 -12.62 26.31 1.55
C ASP A 210 -12.32 27.75 2.03
N LYS A 211 -12.67 28.06 3.30
CA LYS A 211 -12.44 29.37 3.91
C LYS A 211 -10.96 29.81 3.89
N LYS A 212 -10.02 28.86 3.69
CA LYS A 212 -8.58 29.12 3.56
C LYS A 212 -8.11 29.18 2.11
N LYS A 213 -9.03 29.31 1.16
CA LYS A 213 -8.80 29.36 -0.29
C LYS A 213 -8.14 28.11 -0.88
N ASN A 214 -8.16 26.97 -0.17
CA ASN A 214 -7.70 25.70 -0.72
C ASN A 214 -8.80 25.04 -1.54
N TRP A 215 -8.41 24.44 -2.66
CA TRP A 215 -9.31 23.61 -3.44
C TRP A 215 -9.61 22.30 -2.71
N ARG A 216 -10.87 21.94 -2.66
CA ARG A 216 -11.38 20.70 -2.05
C ARG A 216 -12.31 20.01 -3.02
N PRO A 217 -12.19 18.69 -3.20
CA PRO A 217 -13.16 17.95 -3.97
C PRO A 217 -14.52 17.96 -3.25
N ILE A 218 -15.60 18.04 -4.03
CA ILE A 218 -16.97 17.89 -3.52
C ILE A 218 -17.24 16.39 -3.35
N ALA A 219 -16.59 15.77 -2.39
CA ALA A 219 -16.85 14.37 -2.06
C ALA A 219 -17.59 14.29 -0.71
N ARG A 220 -18.72 14.99 -0.57
CA ARG A 220 -19.63 14.73 0.55
C ARG A 220 -20.83 13.95 0.03
N CYS A 221 -20.67 12.66 0.02
CA CYS A 221 -21.79 11.75 0.07
C CYS A 221 -22.48 11.82 1.44
N ARG A 222 -23.77 11.54 1.49
CA ARG A 222 -24.46 11.25 2.75
C ARG A 222 -23.82 10.03 3.41
N ASP A 223 -23.63 10.07 4.71
CA ASP A 223 -22.93 9.00 5.43
C ASP A 223 -23.60 7.63 5.23
N GLU A 224 -24.93 7.60 5.12
CA GLU A 224 -25.72 6.38 4.84
C GLU A 224 -25.31 5.71 3.52
N PHE A 225 -25.19 6.44 2.41
CA PHE A 225 -24.76 5.87 1.14
C PHE A 225 -23.29 5.44 1.16
N ASN A 226 -22.45 6.24 1.82
CA ASN A 226 -21.03 5.89 1.94
C ASN A 226 -20.84 4.57 2.70
N GLU A 227 -21.68 4.31 3.71
CA GLU A 227 -21.68 3.04 4.44
C GLU A 227 -22.15 1.87 3.57
N LEU A 228 -23.18 2.05 2.73
CA LEU A 228 -23.62 1.01 1.79
C LEU A 228 -22.52 0.67 0.78
N TYR A 229 -21.88 1.67 0.19
CA TYR A 229 -20.74 1.43 -0.71
C TYR A 229 -19.56 0.76 0.00
N ARG A 230 -19.39 1.01 1.30
CA ARG A 230 -18.38 0.29 2.10
C ARG A 230 -18.68 -1.21 2.19
N GLN A 231 -19.94 -1.61 2.25
CA GLN A 231 -20.33 -3.03 2.26
C GLN A 231 -20.02 -3.71 0.92
N ALA A 232 -20.13 -3.00 -0.19
CA ALA A 232 -19.71 -3.49 -1.52
C ALA A 232 -18.18 -3.46 -1.73
N GLN A 233 -17.39 -2.98 -0.76
CA GLN A 233 -15.94 -2.91 -0.90
C GLN A 233 -15.29 -4.26 -0.61
N HIS A 234 -15.07 -5.06 -1.64
CA HIS A 234 -14.31 -6.29 -1.59
C HIS A 234 -12.90 -6.05 -2.14
N GLY A 235 -11.88 -6.70 -1.56
CA GLY A 235 -10.49 -6.63 -2.02
C GLY A 235 -10.26 -7.30 -3.39
N GLY A 236 -9.03 -7.25 -3.88
CA GLY A 236 -8.63 -8.00 -5.07
C GLY A 236 -8.71 -9.51 -4.85
N ARG A 237 -8.99 -10.26 -5.92
CA ARG A 237 -9.03 -11.72 -5.87
C ARG A 237 -7.61 -12.29 -5.87
N VAL A 238 -7.32 -13.17 -4.92
CA VAL A 238 -6.08 -13.94 -4.86
C VAL A 238 -6.46 -15.38 -4.53
N GLN A 239 -6.16 -16.30 -5.43
CA GLN A 239 -6.66 -17.68 -5.31
C GLN A 239 -5.74 -18.68 -6.02
N VAL A 240 -5.60 -19.89 -5.45
CA VAL A 240 -5.16 -21.07 -6.16
C VAL A 240 -6.37 -21.66 -6.87
N LEU A 241 -6.30 -21.80 -8.18
CA LEU A 241 -7.39 -22.26 -9.05
C LEU A 241 -7.16 -23.72 -9.49
N GLY A 242 -5.90 -24.11 -9.70
CA GLY A 242 -5.49 -25.45 -10.06
C GLY A 242 -5.21 -26.35 -8.85
N PRO A 243 -4.47 -27.45 -9.06
CA PRO A 243 -4.10 -28.41 -8.02
C PRO A 243 -3.37 -27.73 -6.85
N VAL A 244 -3.78 -28.03 -5.61
CA VAL A 244 -3.18 -27.47 -4.40
C VAL A 244 -2.08 -28.38 -3.90
N ALA A 245 -0.88 -27.83 -3.66
CA ALA A 245 0.29 -28.53 -3.17
C ALA A 245 0.80 -29.67 -4.09
N GLU A 246 0.41 -29.65 -5.35
CA GLU A 246 0.92 -30.55 -6.39
C GLU A 246 1.83 -29.78 -7.35
N GLU A 247 2.74 -30.49 -8.01
CA GLU A 247 3.59 -29.92 -9.02
C GLU A 247 2.85 -29.85 -10.36
N VAL A 248 2.87 -28.66 -10.94
CA VAL A 248 2.33 -28.39 -12.28
C VAL A 248 3.47 -27.91 -13.17
N HIS A 249 3.42 -28.29 -14.45
CA HIS A 249 4.52 -28.06 -15.38
C HIS A 249 4.09 -27.15 -16.53
N ASN A 250 5.09 -26.54 -17.18
CA ASN A 250 4.90 -25.73 -18.37
C ASN A 250 3.91 -24.57 -18.13
N VAL A 251 4.24 -23.70 -17.17
CA VAL A 251 3.37 -22.62 -16.69
C VAL A 251 3.81 -21.28 -17.30
N VAL A 252 2.85 -20.49 -17.77
CA VAL A 252 3.06 -19.09 -18.18
C VAL A 252 2.33 -18.14 -17.24
N SER A 253 2.81 -16.91 -17.13
CA SER A 253 2.21 -15.85 -16.31
C SER A 253 1.97 -14.61 -17.12
N TYR A 254 0.78 -14.03 -16.99
CA TYR A 254 0.40 -12.72 -17.55
C TYR A 254 0.04 -11.75 -16.42
N ASP A 255 0.41 -10.49 -16.62
CA ASP A 255 0.12 -9.38 -15.69
C ASP A 255 -0.53 -8.21 -16.44
N ALA A 256 -1.56 -7.62 -15.86
CA ALA A 256 -2.24 -6.49 -16.47
C ALA A 256 -1.50 -5.18 -16.20
N ASN A 257 -1.14 -4.46 -17.25
CA ASN A 257 -0.41 -3.19 -17.17
C ASN A 257 -1.18 -2.13 -16.38
N SER A 258 -0.82 -1.94 -15.10
CA SER A 258 -1.43 -0.94 -14.22
C SER A 258 -2.96 -1.07 -14.16
N LEU A 259 -3.49 -2.23 -13.78
CA LEU A 259 -4.92 -2.57 -13.79
C LEU A 259 -5.81 -1.51 -13.11
N TYR A 260 -5.49 -1.06 -11.90
CA TYR A 260 -6.31 -0.03 -11.23
C TYR A 260 -6.31 1.32 -11.96
N PRO A 261 -5.18 1.86 -12.42
CA PRO A 261 -5.18 3.06 -13.27
C PRO A 261 -5.95 2.90 -14.58
N SER A 262 -5.90 1.73 -15.25
CA SER A 262 -6.66 1.51 -16.47
C SER A 262 -8.17 1.59 -16.22
N VAL A 263 -8.64 0.93 -15.17
CA VAL A 263 -10.02 1.02 -14.71
C VAL A 263 -10.41 2.48 -14.40
N MET A 264 -9.55 3.20 -13.65
CA MET A 264 -9.79 4.62 -13.34
C MET A 264 -9.87 5.50 -14.60
N TYR A 265 -9.14 5.18 -15.65
CA TYR A 265 -9.14 5.92 -16.91
C TYR A 265 -10.36 5.62 -17.79
N GLU A 266 -10.72 4.36 -17.90
CA GLU A 266 -11.69 3.90 -18.88
C GLU A 266 -13.13 3.92 -18.36
N GLU A 267 -13.34 3.63 -17.07
CA GLU A 267 -14.62 3.25 -16.52
C GLU A 267 -15.43 4.42 -15.93
N ARG A 268 -16.68 4.12 -15.56
CA ARG A 268 -17.64 5.04 -14.97
C ARG A 268 -17.75 4.80 -13.46
N PHE A 269 -17.98 5.89 -12.74
CA PHE A 269 -18.02 5.86 -11.27
C PHE A 269 -19.24 6.61 -10.74
N PRO A 270 -19.72 6.26 -9.52
CA PRO A 270 -20.85 6.91 -8.91
C PRO A 270 -20.53 8.36 -8.51
N ASP A 271 -21.33 9.30 -8.93
CA ASP A 271 -21.28 10.70 -8.48
C ASP A 271 -21.76 10.81 -7.03
N PRO A 272 -20.90 11.23 -6.08
CA PRO A 272 -21.28 11.35 -4.66
C PRO A 272 -22.38 12.37 -4.40
N THR A 273 -22.72 13.23 -5.36
CA THR A 273 -23.71 14.28 -5.22
C THR A 273 -25.07 13.95 -5.84
N ALA A 274 -25.15 12.87 -6.63
CA ALA A 274 -26.34 12.48 -7.36
C ALA A 274 -26.64 10.97 -7.16
N LEU A 275 -27.07 10.64 -5.94
CA LEU A 275 -27.40 9.29 -5.48
C LEU A 275 -28.87 9.18 -5.11
N CYS A 276 -29.50 8.07 -5.45
CA CYS A 276 -30.85 7.74 -5.01
C CYS A 276 -31.01 6.25 -4.70
N LYS A 277 -31.89 5.92 -3.73
CA LYS A 277 -32.43 4.60 -3.57
C LYS A 277 -33.55 4.37 -4.55
N VAL A 278 -33.60 3.16 -5.10
CA VAL A 278 -34.62 2.74 -6.05
C VAL A 278 -35.37 1.56 -5.46
N GLY A 279 -36.65 1.38 -5.77
CA GLY A 279 -37.44 0.23 -5.32
C GLY A 279 -36.75 -1.08 -5.69
N PRO A 280 -36.60 -2.03 -4.76
CA PRO A 280 -35.82 -3.25 -4.95
C PRO A 280 -36.59 -4.29 -5.77
N THR A 281 -36.66 -4.10 -7.07
CA THR A 281 -37.27 -5.05 -8.00
C THR A 281 -36.28 -5.47 -9.08
N PHE A 282 -36.42 -6.68 -9.58
CA PHE A 282 -35.60 -7.19 -10.68
C PHE A 282 -35.72 -6.31 -11.93
N GLU A 283 -36.92 -5.84 -12.25
CA GLU A 283 -37.19 -4.97 -13.41
C GLU A 283 -36.48 -3.62 -13.29
N ALA A 284 -36.52 -3.01 -12.09
CA ALA A 284 -35.83 -1.76 -11.83
C ALA A 284 -34.30 -1.92 -11.94
N LEU A 285 -33.76 -3.01 -11.39
CA LEU A 285 -32.33 -3.32 -11.50
C LEU A 285 -31.93 -3.51 -12.96
N ARG A 286 -32.65 -4.34 -13.72
CA ARG A 286 -32.38 -4.59 -15.12
C ARG A 286 -32.41 -3.29 -15.94
N HIS A 287 -33.43 -2.46 -15.75
CA HIS A 287 -33.54 -1.17 -16.43
C HIS A 287 -32.34 -0.25 -16.12
N LEU A 288 -31.82 -0.26 -14.87
CA LEU A 288 -30.66 0.54 -14.49
C LEU A 288 -29.35 -0.01 -15.08
N LEU A 289 -29.20 -1.33 -15.14
CA LEU A 289 -28.02 -1.97 -15.75
C LEU A 289 -27.87 -1.66 -17.23
N ASP A 290 -28.97 -1.39 -17.94
CA ASP A 290 -28.97 -1.03 -19.38
C ASP A 290 -28.66 0.47 -19.63
N LYS A 291 -28.62 1.31 -18.57
CA LYS A 291 -28.37 2.76 -18.73
C LYS A 291 -26.88 3.10 -18.80
N GLU A 292 -26.53 4.05 -19.68
CA GLU A 292 -25.17 4.57 -19.80
C GLU A 292 -24.88 5.78 -18.91
N ASP A 293 -25.90 6.55 -18.54
CA ASP A 293 -25.78 7.78 -17.77
C ASP A 293 -25.81 7.57 -16.24
N SER A 294 -26.01 6.34 -15.80
CA SER A 294 -26.02 5.94 -14.41
C SER A 294 -25.13 4.72 -14.16
N VAL A 295 -24.77 4.51 -12.92
CA VAL A 295 -24.16 3.29 -12.39
C VAL A 295 -24.97 2.80 -11.20
N VAL A 296 -24.99 1.48 -11.01
CA VAL A 296 -25.82 0.85 -10.00
C VAL A 296 -25.00 -0.03 -9.06
N MET A 297 -25.45 -0.09 -7.82
CA MET A 297 -25.02 -1.03 -6.80
C MET A 297 -26.27 -1.64 -6.17
N ALA A 298 -26.28 -2.95 -5.93
CA ALA A 298 -27.43 -3.62 -5.36
C ALA A 298 -27.05 -4.66 -4.30
N ASP A 299 -27.92 -4.83 -3.32
CA ASP A 299 -27.89 -5.92 -2.34
C ASP A 299 -28.73 -7.08 -2.90
N LEU A 300 -28.06 -8.19 -3.18
CA LEU A 300 -28.59 -9.29 -3.96
C LEU A 300 -28.35 -10.64 -3.29
N VAL A 301 -29.26 -11.58 -3.59
CA VAL A 301 -28.98 -13.00 -3.50
C VAL A 301 -28.85 -13.54 -4.93
N MET A 302 -27.70 -14.13 -5.22
CA MET A 302 -27.39 -14.68 -6.54
C MET A 302 -26.91 -16.12 -6.44
N VAL A 303 -27.29 -16.95 -7.40
CA VAL A 303 -26.91 -18.37 -7.46
C VAL A 303 -26.30 -18.69 -8.82
N ALA A 304 -25.18 -19.43 -8.79
CA ALA A 304 -24.57 -20.02 -9.97
C ALA A 304 -25.09 -21.45 -10.14
N PRO A 305 -25.86 -21.76 -11.20
CA PRO A 305 -26.17 -23.12 -11.58
C PRO A 305 -24.90 -23.96 -11.82
N ASP A 306 -25.05 -25.28 -11.85
CA ASP A 306 -23.95 -26.18 -12.15
C ASP A 306 -23.34 -25.88 -13.52
N GLY A 307 -22.00 -25.88 -13.60
CA GLY A 307 -21.25 -25.53 -14.80
C GLY A 307 -21.05 -24.03 -15.03
N VAL A 308 -21.68 -23.16 -14.24
CA VAL A 308 -21.48 -21.69 -14.36
C VAL A 308 -20.21 -21.29 -13.57
N PRO A 309 -19.31 -20.48 -14.17
CA PRO A 309 -18.10 -20.00 -13.52
C PRO A 309 -18.37 -19.26 -12.21
N ARG A 310 -17.63 -19.60 -11.16
CA ARG A 310 -17.75 -18.99 -9.83
C ARG A 310 -16.66 -17.94 -9.64
N PHE A 311 -17.03 -16.72 -9.28
CA PHE A 311 -16.08 -15.61 -9.14
C PHE A 311 -16.55 -14.49 -8.21
N LEU A 312 -17.77 -14.55 -7.69
CA LEU A 312 -18.28 -13.53 -6.78
C LEU A 312 -17.64 -13.64 -5.40
N PRO A 313 -17.40 -12.49 -4.71
CA PRO A 313 -16.66 -12.43 -3.45
C PRO A 313 -17.51 -12.88 -2.24
N ALA A 314 -18.06 -14.06 -2.27
CA ALA A 314 -18.81 -14.62 -1.15
C ALA A 314 -17.97 -14.64 0.14
N THR A 315 -18.63 -14.77 1.29
CA THR A 315 -17.97 -14.82 2.59
C THR A 315 -18.30 -16.15 3.24
N ASP A 316 -17.27 -16.86 3.72
CA ASP A 316 -17.44 -18.09 4.48
C ASP A 316 -17.87 -17.81 5.93
N ASP A 317 -18.13 -18.86 6.69
CA ASP A 317 -18.61 -18.79 8.07
C ASP A 317 -17.56 -18.18 9.03
N ASP A 318 -16.27 -18.20 8.64
CA ASP A 318 -15.17 -17.55 9.34
C ASP A 318 -14.96 -16.07 8.93
N GLY A 319 -15.81 -15.54 8.06
CA GLY A 319 -15.71 -14.16 7.54
C GLY A 319 -14.63 -13.97 6.48
N ARG A 320 -14.09 -15.05 5.89
CA ARG A 320 -13.10 -15.00 4.82
C ARG A 320 -13.76 -14.99 3.45
N LYS A 321 -13.06 -14.47 2.44
CA LYS A 321 -13.55 -14.53 1.06
C LYS A 321 -13.38 -15.91 0.48
N ASP A 322 -14.50 -16.45 -0.01
CA ASP A 322 -14.58 -17.73 -0.72
C ASP A 322 -15.15 -17.49 -2.13
N TRP A 323 -14.31 -17.64 -3.12
CA TRP A 323 -14.62 -17.40 -4.53
C TRP A 323 -15.27 -18.62 -5.24
N ASN A 324 -15.35 -19.76 -4.55
CA ASN A 324 -15.86 -21.01 -5.12
C ASN A 324 -17.33 -21.29 -4.75
N ARG A 325 -17.95 -20.44 -3.93
CA ARG A 325 -19.36 -20.60 -3.56
C ARG A 325 -20.27 -20.41 -4.75
N SER A 326 -21.26 -21.28 -4.87
CA SER A 326 -22.34 -21.17 -5.86
C SER A 326 -23.40 -20.13 -5.48
N THR A 327 -23.38 -19.63 -4.25
CA THR A 327 -24.30 -18.60 -3.75
C THR A 327 -23.53 -17.38 -3.30
N PHE A 328 -24.04 -16.22 -3.66
CA PHE A 328 -23.56 -14.92 -3.17
C PHE A 328 -24.72 -14.17 -2.50
N GLU A 329 -24.45 -13.56 -1.38
CA GLU A 329 -25.38 -12.72 -0.64
C GLU A 329 -24.70 -11.45 -0.18
N GLY A 330 -25.26 -10.28 -0.54
CA GLY A 330 -24.76 -8.96 -0.16
C GLY A 330 -24.68 -7.95 -1.29
N TRP A 331 -23.92 -6.89 -1.04
CA TRP A 331 -23.77 -5.76 -1.98
C TRP A 331 -22.73 -6.03 -3.06
N LEU A 332 -23.15 -5.84 -4.32
CA LEU A 332 -22.29 -5.87 -5.52
C LEU A 332 -22.39 -4.54 -6.29
N CYS A 333 -21.30 -4.18 -6.94
CA CYS A 333 -21.29 -3.10 -7.92
C CYS A 333 -21.64 -3.62 -9.33
N GLU A 334 -22.14 -2.73 -10.17
CA GLU A 334 -22.60 -3.01 -11.53
C GLU A 334 -21.68 -3.92 -12.37
N PRO A 335 -20.33 -3.76 -12.39
CA PRO A 335 -19.47 -4.60 -13.24
C PRO A 335 -19.59 -6.09 -12.92
N GLU A 336 -19.59 -6.46 -11.63
CA GLU A 336 -19.71 -7.85 -11.22
C GLU A 336 -21.11 -8.39 -11.44
N ILE A 337 -22.15 -7.57 -11.25
CA ILE A 337 -23.55 -7.97 -11.54
C ILE A 337 -23.72 -8.28 -13.04
N LYS A 338 -23.21 -7.41 -13.92
CA LYS A 338 -23.29 -7.61 -15.37
C LYS A 338 -22.57 -8.87 -15.81
N LEU A 339 -21.33 -9.07 -15.37
CA LEU A 339 -20.58 -10.27 -15.70
C LEU A 339 -21.28 -11.54 -15.16
N ALA A 340 -21.81 -11.50 -13.95
CA ALA A 340 -22.51 -12.64 -13.36
C ALA A 340 -23.73 -13.04 -14.20
N LEU A 341 -24.54 -12.08 -14.61
CA LEU A 341 -25.69 -12.33 -15.50
C LEU A 341 -25.26 -12.83 -16.90
N GLU A 342 -24.17 -12.27 -17.44
CA GLU A 342 -23.60 -12.65 -18.73
C GLU A 342 -23.18 -14.12 -18.76
N VAL A 343 -22.55 -14.61 -17.68
CA VAL A 343 -22.07 -16.00 -17.61
C VAL A 343 -23.08 -16.99 -17.07
N GLY A 344 -24.30 -16.55 -16.69
CA GLY A 344 -25.40 -17.41 -16.35
C GLY A 344 -25.76 -17.52 -14.85
N TRP A 345 -25.24 -16.62 -13.98
CA TRP A 345 -25.76 -16.50 -12.63
C TRP A 345 -27.19 -16.01 -12.64
N VAL A 346 -27.98 -16.47 -11.67
CA VAL A 346 -29.39 -16.12 -11.51
C VAL A 346 -29.55 -15.25 -10.27
N ILE A 347 -30.32 -14.17 -10.38
CA ILE A 347 -30.72 -13.36 -9.22
C ILE A 347 -31.95 -14.01 -8.61
N GLU A 348 -31.87 -14.45 -7.35
CA GLU A 348 -32.98 -15.00 -6.60
C GLU A 348 -33.75 -13.93 -5.80
N ASP A 349 -33.01 -12.91 -5.31
CA ASP A 349 -33.62 -11.82 -4.53
C ASP A 349 -32.89 -10.50 -4.76
N VAL A 350 -33.66 -9.40 -4.74
CA VAL A 350 -33.18 -8.03 -4.83
C VAL A 350 -33.64 -7.28 -3.57
N ARG A 351 -32.72 -7.02 -2.65
CA ARG A 351 -33.03 -6.48 -1.31
C ARG A 351 -32.97 -4.95 -1.25
N ASP A 352 -32.01 -4.35 -1.94
CA ASP A 352 -31.87 -2.88 -2.01
C ASP A 352 -31.10 -2.49 -3.29
N ILE A 353 -31.37 -1.29 -3.82
CA ILE A 353 -30.74 -0.76 -5.03
C ILE A 353 -30.35 0.70 -4.78
N VAL A 354 -29.09 1.03 -5.06
CA VAL A 354 -28.60 2.40 -5.11
C VAL A 354 -28.15 2.73 -6.53
N SER A 355 -28.73 3.77 -7.10
CA SER A 355 -28.34 4.33 -8.39
C SER A 355 -27.62 5.66 -8.20
N ALA A 356 -26.65 5.92 -9.03
CA ALA A 356 -25.90 7.17 -9.06
C ALA A 356 -25.71 7.63 -10.49
N ARG A 357 -25.64 8.96 -10.71
CA ARG A 357 -25.18 9.49 -11.99
C ARG A 357 -23.77 8.97 -12.29
N ALA A 358 -23.54 8.55 -13.54
CA ALA A 358 -22.24 8.07 -13.99
C ALA A 358 -21.29 9.23 -14.31
N ILE A 359 -20.06 9.13 -13.85
CA ILE A 359 -19.00 10.12 -14.08
C ILE A 359 -17.66 9.46 -14.35
N ARG A 360 -16.71 10.20 -14.92
CA ARG A 360 -15.33 9.74 -15.20
C ARG A 360 -14.31 10.66 -14.53
N PRO A 361 -14.18 10.63 -13.19
CA PRO A 361 -13.46 11.64 -12.42
C PRO A 361 -11.93 11.51 -12.51
N PHE A 362 -11.40 10.37 -12.94
CA PHE A 362 -9.96 10.08 -12.88
C PHE A 362 -9.23 10.25 -14.21
N ARG A 363 -9.96 10.42 -15.32
CA ARG A 363 -9.38 10.42 -16.68
C ARG A 363 -8.21 11.39 -16.84
N VAL A 364 -8.38 12.63 -16.41
CA VAL A 364 -7.35 13.67 -16.55
C VAL A 364 -6.10 13.33 -15.72
N PHE A 365 -6.31 12.87 -14.48
CA PHE A 365 -5.21 12.48 -13.59
C PHE A 365 -4.39 11.32 -14.16
N VAL A 366 -5.07 10.25 -14.57
CA VAL A 366 -4.39 9.05 -15.08
C VAL A 366 -3.68 9.37 -16.38
N ARG A 367 -4.36 10.07 -17.32
CA ARG A 367 -3.78 10.46 -18.61
C ARG A 367 -2.50 11.27 -18.44
N LYS A 368 -2.54 12.30 -17.59
CA LYS A 368 -1.39 13.16 -17.33
C LYS A 368 -0.17 12.36 -16.84
N LEU A 369 -0.38 11.47 -15.83
CA LEU A 369 0.72 10.67 -15.31
C LEU A 369 1.20 9.59 -16.28
N TYR A 370 0.28 9.00 -17.04
CA TYR A 370 0.61 8.01 -18.05
C TYR A 370 1.46 8.61 -19.19
N ASP A 371 1.08 9.77 -19.70
CA ASP A 371 1.83 10.47 -20.76
C ASP A 371 3.25 10.85 -20.28
N ILE A 372 3.39 11.35 -19.04
CA ILE A 372 4.71 11.63 -18.43
C ILE A 372 5.53 10.36 -18.31
N ARG A 373 4.93 9.26 -17.85
CA ARG A 373 5.62 7.98 -17.73
C ARG A 373 6.07 7.43 -19.09
N LYS A 374 5.22 7.55 -20.12
CA LYS A 374 5.52 7.09 -21.47
C LYS A 374 6.71 7.88 -22.06
N ASP A 375 6.69 9.19 -21.94
CA ASP A 375 7.81 10.05 -22.35
C ASP A 375 9.12 9.73 -21.60
N MET A 376 9.05 9.45 -20.29
CA MET A 376 10.21 9.01 -19.52
C MET A 376 10.74 7.64 -19.98
N LEU A 377 9.85 6.69 -20.30
CA LEU A 377 10.23 5.38 -20.82
C LEU A 377 10.92 5.48 -22.19
N GLU A 378 10.40 6.33 -23.10
CA GLU A 378 10.99 6.57 -24.41
C GLU A 378 12.40 7.19 -24.34
N ARG A 379 12.64 8.01 -23.31
CA ARG A 379 13.96 8.62 -23.05
C ARG A 379 14.89 7.74 -22.20
N GLY A 380 14.43 6.58 -21.77
CA GLY A 380 15.18 5.70 -20.86
C GLY A 380 15.34 6.26 -19.44
N ASP A 381 14.47 7.21 -19.01
CA ASP A 381 14.55 7.80 -17.67
C ASP A 381 14.03 6.82 -16.60
N PRO A 382 14.87 6.32 -15.71
CA PRO A 382 14.48 5.34 -14.69
C PRO A 382 13.48 5.89 -13.67
N ALA A 383 13.35 7.22 -13.54
CA ALA A 383 12.39 7.87 -12.66
C ALA A 383 10.91 7.61 -13.07
N GLN A 384 10.66 7.02 -14.25
CA GLN A 384 9.33 6.52 -14.65
C GLN A 384 8.71 5.59 -13.60
N TYR A 385 9.55 4.91 -12.80
CA TYR A 385 9.08 4.08 -11.70
C TYR A 385 8.35 4.88 -10.61
N LEU A 386 8.83 6.09 -10.30
CA LEU A 386 8.19 6.97 -9.32
C LEU A 386 6.80 7.41 -9.82
N VAL A 387 6.68 7.69 -11.13
CA VAL A 387 5.38 8.02 -11.75
C VAL A 387 4.43 6.82 -11.71
N LYS A 388 4.93 5.60 -11.99
CA LYS A 388 4.14 4.37 -11.88
C LYS A 388 3.56 4.20 -10.47
N ILE A 389 4.36 4.42 -9.43
CA ILE A 389 3.92 4.32 -8.03
C ILE A 389 2.86 5.38 -7.71
N LEU A 390 3.05 6.62 -8.14
CA LEU A 390 2.08 7.70 -7.95
C LEU A 390 0.73 7.36 -8.58
N MET A 391 0.74 6.90 -9.82
CA MET A 391 -0.47 6.55 -10.58
C MET A 391 -1.25 5.42 -9.89
N ASN A 392 -0.54 4.40 -9.40
CA ASN A 392 -1.15 3.26 -8.71
C ASN A 392 -1.58 3.55 -7.26
N SER A 393 -1.20 4.69 -6.66
CA SER A 393 -1.42 4.92 -5.23
C SER A 393 -2.73 5.65 -4.90
N LEU A 394 -3.41 6.23 -5.88
CA LEU A 394 -4.60 7.05 -5.64
C LEU A 394 -5.81 6.23 -5.17
N TYR A 395 -6.04 5.04 -5.75
CA TYR A 395 -7.26 4.26 -5.50
C TYR A 395 -7.46 3.93 -4.00
N GLY A 396 -6.37 3.59 -3.30
CA GLY A 396 -6.43 3.24 -1.89
C GLY A 396 -6.83 4.39 -0.97
N ARG A 397 -6.74 5.64 -1.44
CA ARG A 397 -7.10 6.83 -0.68
C ARG A 397 -8.60 6.90 -0.38
N TRP A 398 -9.43 6.44 -1.29
CA TRP A 398 -10.88 6.52 -1.20
C TRP A 398 -11.48 5.50 -0.22
N GLY A 399 -10.80 4.36 -0.02
CA GLY A 399 -11.23 3.26 0.84
C GLY A 399 -10.59 3.24 2.24
N ILE A 400 -9.97 4.34 2.68
CA ILE A 400 -9.34 4.41 4.01
C ILE A 400 -10.42 4.38 5.09
N ARG A 401 -10.38 3.35 5.97
CA ARG A 401 -11.24 3.27 7.14
C ARG A 401 -10.77 4.24 8.22
N GLN A 402 -11.71 4.95 8.83
CA GLN A 402 -11.43 5.69 10.05
C GLN A 402 -11.10 4.72 11.19
N ARG A 403 -10.09 5.09 11.95
CA ARG A 403 -9.72 4.42 13.21
C ARG A 403 -9.65 5.46 14.31
N PRO A 404 -9.95 5.11 15.56
CA PRO A 404 -9.69 6.00 16.69
C PRO A 404 -8.24 6.46 16.64
N ARG A 405 -8.06 7.73 16.88
CA ARG A 405 -6.76 8.31 16.91
C ARG A 405 -6.06 7.97 18.22
N ARG A 406 -4.79 7.55 18.16
CA ARG A 406 -3.99 7.30 19.33
C ARG A 406 -3.28 8.57 19.78
N ILE A 407 -3.36 8.87 21.08
CA ILE A 407 -2.65 9.96 21.74
C ILE A 407 -1.71 9.31 22.76
N GLU A 408 -0.44 9.59 22.63
CA GLU A 408 0.67 9.07 23.45
C GLU A 408 1.46 10.23 24.02
N GLY A 409 2.24 9.96 25.07
CA GLY A 409 3.01 10.95 25.79
C GLY A 409 2.22 11.65 26.91
N ASP A 410 2.86 11.77 28.10
CA ASP A 410 2.21 12.24 29.31
C ASP A 410 1.59 13.62 29.16
N LYS A 411 2.30 14.57 28.53
CA LYS A 411 1.79 15.92 28.28
C LYS A 411 0.56 15.97 27.36
N ALA A 412 0.54 15.09 26.34
CA ALA A 412 -0.59 15.05 25.40
C ALA A 412 -1.82 14.41 26.05
N ILE A 413 -1.63 13.39 26.87
CA ILE A 413 -2.67 12.73 27.67
C ILE A 413 -3.24 13.72 28.68
N GLU A 414 -2.42 14.39 29.47
CA GLU A 414 -2.84 15.41 30.45
C GLU A 414 -3.66 16.52 29.77
N LYS A 415 -3.25 16.99 28.60
CA LYS A 415 -4.02 17.98 27.84
C LYS A 415 -5.38 17.45 27.39
N ALA A 416 -5.48 16.19 27.02
CA ALA A 416 -6.74 15.56 26.61
C ALA A 416 -7.69 15.37 27.81
N THR A 417 -7.17 14.97 28.98
CA THR A 417 -7.96 14.76 30.21
C THR A 417 -8.61 16.03 30.74
N ARG A 418 -8.07 17.20 30.44
CA ARG A 418 -8.63 18.51 30.83
C ARG A 418 -9.83 18.94 29.97
N ARG A 419 -10.21 18.20 28.94
CA ARG A 419 -11.34 18.55 28.07
C ARG A 419 -12.67 18.21 28.73
N LYS A 420 -13.69 19.04 28.47
CA LYS A 420 -15.05 18.82 28.97
C LYS A 420 -15.73 17.56 28.43
N ASP A 421 -15.33 17.13 27.22
CA ASP A 421 -15.85 15.97 26.50
C ASP A 421 -14.97 14.70 26.69
N TYR A 422 -14.10 14.69 27.72
CA TYR A 422 -13.12 13.62 27.92
C TYR A 422 -13.77 12.24 28.01
N THR A 423 -14.74 12.05 28.87
CA THR A 423 -15.36 10.74 29.14
C THR A 423 -16.16 10.17 27.96
N SER A 424 -16.68 11.03 27.09
CA SER A 424 -17.46 10.61 25.92
C SER A 424 -16.62 10.45 24.65
N ARG A 425 -15.41 11.00 24.66
CA ARG A 425 -14.54 11.09 23.49
C ARG A 425 -13.34 10.18 23.56
N TYR A 426 -12.79 9.96 24.73
CA TYR A 426 -11.52 9.27 24.93
C TYR A 426 -11.67 7.98 25.70
N GLU A 427 -10.95 6.94 25.30
CA GLU A 427 -10.78 5.68 26.02
C GLU A 427 -9.33 5.56 26.44
N LEU A 428 -9.08 5.45 27.76
CA LEU A 428 -7.74 5.19 28.29
C LEU A 428 -7.40 3.72 28.13
N ARG A 429 -6.26 3.45 27.55
CA ARG A 429 -5.67 2.13 27.41
C ARG A 429 -4.21 2.15 27.81
N PHE A 430 -3.64 0.97 27.99
CA PHE A 430 -2.24 0.79 28.38
C PHE A 430 -1.53 -0.17 27.44
N TYR A 431 -0.25 0.10 27.21
CA TYR A 431 0.70 -0.88 26.72
C TYR A 431 1.29 -1.57 27.95
N ASP A 432 0.77 -2.74 28.29
CA ASP A 432 1.21 -3.48 29.47
C ASP A 432 2.32 -4.45 29.09
N GLY A 433 3.48 -4.27 29.68
CA GLY A 433 4.64 -5.15 29.57
C GLY A 433 5.12 -5.61 30.95
N THR A 434 6.08 -6.53 30.97
CA THR A 434 6.69 -7.01 32.22
C THR A 434 7.52 -5.88 32.85
N GLY A 435 6.96 -5.23 33.88
CA GLY A 435 7.67 -4.21 34.67
C GLY A 435 7.38 -2.75 34.30
N PHE A 436 6.52 -2.49 33.31
CA PHE A 436 6.07 -1.12 33.01
C PHE A 436 4.68 -1.10 32.34
N SER A 437 4.05 0.06 32.40
CA SER A 437 2.76 0.34 31.75
C SER A 437 2.81 1.75 31.17
N TRP A 438 2.63 1.86 29.85
CA TRP A 438 2.58 3.13 29.14
C TRP A 438 1.15 3.49 28.78
N PRO A 439 0.56 4.56 29.34
CA PRO A 439 -0.81 4.96 29.03
C PRO A 439 -0.92 5.55 27.61
N TYR A 440 -2.04 5.30 26.96
CA TYR A 440 -2.43 6.01 25.75
C TYR A 440 -3.94 6.19 25.69
N LEU A 441 -4.39 7.21 24.97
CA LEU A 441 -5.82 7.46 24.75
C LEU A 441 -6.21 7.10 23.31
N LEU A 442 -7.34 6.44 23.17
CA LEU A 442 -8.03 6.33 21.89
C LEU A 442 -9.03 7.51 21.79
N ASP A 443 -8.82 8.40 20.81
CA ASP A 443 -9.68 9.54 20.53
C ASP A 443 -10.73 9.16 19.48
N TYR A 444 -11.98 9.06 19.88
CA TYR A 444 -13.14 8.76 19.04
C TYR A 444 -13.86 10.00 18.52
N GLY A 445 -13.38 11.20 18.84
CA GLY A 445 -14.10 12.44 18.60
C GLY A 445 -14.42 12.76 17.14
N ASP A 446 -13.68 12.17 16.20
CA ASP A 446 -13.94 12.28 14.76
C ASP A 446 -14.50 10.97 14.16
N MET A 447 -14.75 9.95 14.99
CA MET A 447 -15.44 8.72 14.57
C MET A 447 -16.89 9.04 14.24
N GLY A 448 -17.35 8.66 13.06
CA GLY A 448 -18.68 9.02 12.55
C GLY A 448 -18.70 10.28 11.68
N ARG A 449 -17.58 11.00 11.54
CA ARG A 449 -17.43 12.02 10.51
C ARG A 449 -16.49 11.50 9.43
N ASN A 450 -17.06 11.08 8.31
CA ASN A 450 -16.24 10.69 7.18
C ASN A 450 -15.31 11.86 6.78
N PRO A 451 -13.99 11.64 6.60
CA PRO A 451 -13.12 12.65 6.04
C PRO A 451 -13.72 13.15 4.72
N SER A 452 -13.64 14.46 4.48
CA SER A 452 -14.12 15.06 3.22
C SER A 452 -13.49 14.46 1.93
N SER A 453 -12.51 13.61 2.10
CA SER A 453 -11.79 12.89 1.02
C SER A 453 -12.14 11.40 0.94
N GLN A 454 -13.04 10.89 1.79
CA GLN A 454 -13.42 9.48 1.80
C GLN A 454 -14.71 9.30 0.99
N TRP A 455 -14.62 8.48 -0.03
CA TRP A 455 -15.76 8.07 -0.83
C TRP A 455 -15.61 6.61 -1.25
N PHE A 456 -16.26 5.71 -0.52
CA PHE A 456 -16.20 4.29 -0.81
C PHE A 456 -16.74 3.92 -2.19
N GLY A 457 -17.64 4.72 -2.76
CA GLY A 457 -18.15 4.50 -4.12
C GLY A 457 -17.05 4.40 -5.15
N PHE A 458 -16.01 5.23 -5.06
CA PHE A 458 -14.88 5.12 -5.98
C PHE A 458 -14.07 3.86 -5.73
N SER A 459 -13.68 3.58 -4.48
CA SER A 459 -12.85 2.40 -4.19
C SER A 459 -13.58 1.08 -4.48
N SER A 460 -14.88 0.99 -4.19
CA SER A 460 -15.69 -0.21 -4.44
C SER A 460 -15.82 -0.50 -5.93
N PHE A 461 -16.09 0.53 -6.74
CA PHE A 461 -16.18 0.39 -8.20
C PHE A 461 -14.83 0.09 -8.85
N ILE A 462 -13.72 0.76 -8.43
CA ILE A 462 -12.37 0.44 -8.93
C ILE A 462 -12.04 -1.03 -8.69
N LEU A 463 -12.29 -1.52 -7.48
CA LEU A 463 -12.01 -2.90 -7.11
C LEU A 463 -12.95 -3.89 -7.83
N SER A 464 -14.21 -3.53 -8.03
CA SER A 464 -15.19 -4.34 -8.76
C SER A 464 -14.82 -4.49 -10.24
N TYR A 465 -14.52 -3.40 -10.94
CA TYR A 465 -14.02 -3.46 -12.33
C TYR A 465 -12.73 -4.27 -12.46
N ALA A 466 -11.79 -4.09 -11.52
CA ALA A 466 -10.55 -4.86 -11.54
C ALA A 466 -10.80 -6.37 -11.36
N ARG A 467 -11.70 -6.75 -10.45
CA ARG A 467 -12.10 -8.16 -10.27
C ARG A 467 -12.86 -8.71 -11.47
N GLU A 468 -13.70 -7.90 -12.07
CA GLU A 468 -14.43 -8.26 -13.30
C GLU A 468 -13.45 -8.58 -14.44
N ARG A 469 -12.44 -7.73 -14.69
CA ARG A 469 -11.40 -7.98 -15.70
C ARG A 469 -10.59 -9.23 -15.42
N LEU A 470 -10.19 -9.44 -14.16
CA LEU A 470 -9.50 -10.66 -13.75
C LEU A 470 -10.41 -11.90 -13.90
N ALA A 471 -11.70 -11.78 -13.58
CA ALA A 471 -12.66 -12.88 -13.75
C ALA A 471 -12.82 -13.26 -15.22
N ARG A 472 -12.92 -12.27 -16.15
CA ARG A 472 -12.91 -12.53 -17.61
C ARG A 472 -11.65 -13.26 -18.04
N ALA A 473 -10.48 -12.83 -17.56
CA ALA A 473 -9.20 -13.48 -17.84
C ALA A 473 -9.18 -14.94 -17.37
N ILE A 474 -9.72 -15.24 -16.18
CA ILE A 474 -9.81 -16.61 -15.66
C ILE A 474 -10.81 -17.44 -16.47
N ILE A 475 -11.98 -16.88 -16.76
CA ILE A 475 -13.06 -17.57 -17.51
C ILE A 475 -12.60 -17.89 -18.94
N SER A 476 -11.79 -17.04 -19.57
CA SER A 476 -11.32 -17.25 -20.94
C SER A 476 -10.44 -18.49 -21.12
N VAL A 477 -9.82 -18.98 -20.06
CA VAL A 477 -8.97 -20.19 -20.08
C VAL A 477 -9.51 -21.34 -19.22
N GLY A 478 -10.60 -21.10 -18.49
CA GLY A 478 -11.29 -22.14 -17.72
C GLY A 478 -10.36 -22.99 -16.84
N GLU A 479 -10.30 -24.30 -17.12
CA GLU A 479 -9.47 -25.27 -16.38
C GLU A 479 -7.96 -25.04 -16.56
N GLY A 480 -7.55 -24.25 -17.54
CA GLY A 480 -6.16 -23.87 -17.74
C GLY A 480 -5.61 -22.91 -16.68
N ALA A 481 -6.46 -22.24 -15.92
CA ALA A 481 -6.06 -21.30 -14.88
C ALA A 481 -5.57 -22.00 -13.62
N LEU A 482 -4.36 -21.65 -13.16
CA LEU A 482 -3.70 -22.28 -12.00
C LEU A 482 -3.69 -21.41 -10.76
N TYR A 483 -3.45 -20.09 -10.93
CA TYR A 483 -3.32 -19.15 -9.83
C TYR A 483 -3.61 -17.73 -10.31
N CYS A 484 -4.15 -16.89 -9.44
CA CYS A 484 -4.30 -15.46 -9.70
C CYS A 484 -3.94 -14.61 -8.49
N ASP A 485 -3.42 -13.39 -8.74
CA ASP A 485 -3.14 -12.40 -7.69
C ASP A 485 -3.46 -10.99 -8.19
N THR A 486 -4.69 -10.55 -7.97
CA THR A 486 -5.17 -9.18 -8.21
C THR A 486 -5.16 -8.74 -9.69
N ASP A 487 -4.01 -8.69 -10.31
CA ASP A 487 -3.73 -8.20 -11.67
C ASP A 487 -2.91 -9.20 -12.50
N SER A 488 -2.70 -10.40 -11.98
CA SER A 488 -1.95 -11.45 -12.67
C SER A 488 -2.66 -12.80 -12.67
N ILE A 489 -2.38 -13.61 -13.69
CA ILE A 489 -2.85 -14.99 -13.85
C ILE A 489 -1.68 -15.89 -14.23
N HIS A 490 -1.61 -17.06 -13.61
CA HIS A 490 -0.75 -18.16 -14.01
C HIS A 490 -1.61 -19.27 -14.59
N MET A 491 -1.20 -19.81 -15.73
CA MET A 491 -1.94 -20.84 -16.46
C MET A 491 -1.01 -21.84 -17.13
N TYR A 492 -1.53 -22.97 -17.56
CA TYR A 492 -0.79 -23.86 -18.44
C TYR A 492 -0.46 -23.17 -19.78
N ALA A 493 0.76 -23.35 -20.30
CA ALA A 493 1.22 -22.68 -21.52
C ALA A 493 0.38 -23.02 -22.76
N GLU A 494 -0.23 -24.20 -22.80
CA GLU A 494 -1.12 -24.63 -23.89
C GLU A 494 -2.37 -23.77 -24.03
N TYR A 495 -2.78 -23.04 -22.99
CA TYR A 495 -3.93 -22.11 -23.02
C TYR A 495 -3.53 -20.66 -23.39
N ALA A 496 -2.24 -20.38 -23.62
CA ALA A 496 -1.77 -19.03 -23.90
C ALA A 496 -2.40 -18.44 -25.18
N GLU A 497 -2.48 -19.23 -26.27
CA GLU A 497 -3.12 -18.77 -27.51
C GLU A 497 -4.62 -18.47 -27.36
N GLU A 498 -5.32 -19.23 -26.54
CA GLU A 498 -6.73 -18.98 -26.23
C GLU A 498 -6.90 -17.72 -25.40
N PHE A 499 -6.02 -17.52 -24.41
CA PHE A 499 -5.99 -16.30 -23.62
C PHE A 499 -5.76 -15.07 -24.49
N GLU A 500 -4.75 -15.09 -25.35
CA GLU A 500 -4.38 -13.97 -26.22
C GLU A 500 -5.44 -13.63 -27.29
N ARG A 501 -6.27 -14.59 -27.67
CA ARG A 501 -7.43 -14.35 -28.57
C ARG A 501 -8.59 -13.61 -27.87
N ASN A 502 -8.76 -13.84 -26.57
CA ASN A 502 -9.91 -13.36 -25.83
C ASN A 502 -9.61 -12.11 -24.97
N ILE A 503 -8.33 -11.86 -24.67
CA ILE A 503 -7.89 -10.81 -23.75
C ILE A 503 -6.93 -9.86 -24.49
N PRO A 504 -7.07 -8.53 -24.34
CA PRO A 504 -6.18 -7.55 -24.98
C PRO A 504 -4.73 -7.72 -24.49
N ILE A 505 -3.82 -8.02 -25.41
CA ILE A 505 -2.39 -8.21 -25.13
C ILE A 505 -1.58 -7.04 -25.67
N GLY A 506 -0.67 -6.50 -24.84
CA GLY A 506 0.21 -5.41 -25.25
C GLY A 506 0.90 -4.71 -24.09
N ASN A 507 1.37 -3.49 -24.36
CA ASN A 507 2.10 -2.67 -23.39
C ASN A 507 1.31 -1.42 -22.95
N GLU A 508 0.13 -1.18 -23.54
CA GLU A 508 -0.68 -0.02 -23.17
C GLU A 508 -1.41 -0.24 -21.83
N LEU A 509 -2.01 0.82 -21.34
CA LEU A 509 -2.70 0.82 -20.05
C LEU A 509 -3.87 -0.19 -20.04
N GLY A 510 -3.85 -1.15 -19.13
CA GLY A 510 -4.88 -2.18 -19.01
C GLY A 510 -4.71 -3.41 -19.88
N GLU A 511 -3.81 -3.38 -20.86
CA GLU A 511 -3.47 -4.58 -21.64
C GLU A 511 -2.66 -5.57 -20.81
N TRP A 512 -2.80 -6.85 -21.13
CA TRP A 512 -2.08 -7.92 -20.46
C TRP A 512 -0.75 -8.20 -21.16
N LYS A 513 0.26 -8.48 -20.37
CA LYS A 513 1.61 -8.73 -20.83
C LYS A 513 2.12 -10.07 -20.32
N LEU A 514 2.73 -10.85 -21.20
CA LEU A 514 3.45 -12.08 -20.84
C LEU A 514 4.67 -11.73 -19.97
N GLU A 515 4.69 -12.19 -18.72
CA GLU A 515 5.79 -11.99 -17.77
C GLU A 515 6.89 -13.05 -17.90
N THR A 516 6.55 -14.20 -18.46
CA THR A 516 7.43 -15.37 -18.58
C THR A 516 7.64 -15.74 -20.05
N PRO A 517 8.54 -15.07 -20.78
CA PRO A 517 8.78 -15.35 -22.21
C PRO A 517 9.23 -16.78 -22.45
N VAL A 518 9.84 -17.43 -21.46
CA VAL A 518 10.09 -18.88 -21.42
C VAL A 518 9.15 -19.46 -20.37
N PRO A 519 8.36 -20.50 -20.70
CA PRO A 519 7.49 -21.15 -19.72
C PRO A 519 8.28 -21.64 -18.50
N ILE A 520 7.66 -21.49 -17.33
CA ILE A 520 8.19 -21.97 -16.06
C ILE A 520 8.09 -23.50 -16.06
N ALA A 521 9.23 -24.19 -15.90
CA ALA A 521 9.28 -25.64 -16.01
C ALA A 521 8.39 -26.32 -14.97
N THR A 522 8.49 -25.89 -13.70
CA THR A 522 7.69 -26.45 -12.61
C THR A 522 7.20 -25.35 -11.67
N SER A 523 5.95 -25.43 -11.26
CA SER A 523 5.35 -24.55 -10.25
C SER A 523 4.59 -25.37 -9.22
N LYS A 524 4.52 -24.88 -7.98
CA LYS A 524 3.73 -25.50 -6.92
C LYS A 524 3.05 -24.40 -6.10
N PHE A 525 1.71 -24.45 -6.04
CA PHE A 525 0.88 -23.47 -5.38
C PHE A 525 0.23 -24.10 -4.16
N TRP A 526 0.34 -23.47 -2.97
CA TRP A 526 -0.28 -23.99 -1.74
C TRP A 526 -1.46 -23.14 -1.28
N GLU A 527 -1.29 -21.83 -1.24
CA GLU A 527 -2.30 -20.88 -0.79
C GLU A 527 -2.05 -19.50 -1.41
N PRO A 528 -2.99 -18.54 -1.26
CA PRO A 528 -2.78 -17.16 -1.69
C PRO A 528 -1.45 -16.58 -1.18
N LYS A 529 -0.58 -16.15 -2.12
CA LYS A 529 0.76 -15.59 -1.88
C LYS A 529 1.76 -16.58 -1.27
N SER A 530 1.54 -17.89 -1.48
CA SER A 530 2.46 -18.95 -1.06
C SER A 530 2.64 -19.97 -2.20
N TYR A 531 3.74 -19.84 -2.95
CA TYR A 531 4.09 -20.71 -4.07
C TYR A 531 5.57 -20.67 -4.39
N VAL A 532 6.05 -21.69 -5.10
CA VAL A 532 7.43 -21.79 -5.58
C VAL A 532 7.44 -22.16 -7.06
N GLN A 533 8.40 -21.64 -7.80
CA GLN A 533 8.64 -21.90 -9.21
C GLN A 533 10.09 -22.27 -9.43
N TRP A 534 10.33 -23.20 -10.35
CA TRP A 534 11.66 -23.72 -10.72
C TRP A 534 11.87 -23.66 -12.23
N ASN A 535 13.13 -23.47 -12.65
CA ASN A 535 13.56 -23.66 -14.03
C ASN A 535 13.78 -25.14 -14.36
N GLU A 536 14.23 -25.45 -15.58
CA GLU A 536 14.52 -26.82 -16.02
C GLU A 536 15.68 -27.46 -15.25
N GLU A 537 16.63 -26.65 -14.77
CA GLU A 537 17.76 -27.09 -13.97
C GLU A 537 17.39 -27.40 -12.51
N GLY A 538 16.16 -27.10 -12.12
CA GLY A 538 15.65 -27.30 -10.76
C GLY A 538 16.00 -26.17 -9.80
N ASP A 539 16.52 -25.05 -10.30
CA ASP A 539 16.77 -23.86 -9.48
C ASP A 539 15.48 -23.08 -9.20
N LYS A 540 15.35 -22.55 -8.00
CA LYS A 540 14.21 -21.73 -7.63
C LYS A 540 14.27 -20.37 -8.32
N THR A 541 13.38 -20.12 -9.26
CA THR A 541 13.29 -18.83 -9.97
C THR A 541 12.41 -17.82 -9.23
N LEU A 542 11.34 -18.29 -8.55
CA LEU A 542 10.46 -17.44 -7.76
C LEU A 542 9.93 -18.18 -6.54
N VAL A 543 10.07 -17.55 -5.36
CA VAL A 543 9.47 -18.02 -4.12
C VAL A 543 8.61 -16.90 -3.54
N LYS A 544 7.35 -17.18 -3.29
CA LYS A 544 6.44 -16.35 -2.50
C LYS A 544 6.01 -17.12 -1.27
N HIS A 545 6.09 -16.50 -0.10
CA HIS A 545 5.62 -17.08 1.14
C HIS A 545 5.05 -15.99 2.04
N LYS A 546 3.74 -16.00 2.20
CA LYS A 546 3.01 -14.96 2.92
C LYS A 546 3.51 -14.77 4.35
N GLY A 547 4.04 -13.57 4.64
CA GLY A 547 4.48 -13.19 5.98
C GLY A 547 5.80 -13.83 6.43
N VAL A 548 6.50 -14.50 5.54
CA VAL A 548 7.80 -15.14 5.80
C VAL A 548 8.85 -14.49 4.90
N ARG A 549 10.04 -14.24 5.46
CA ARG A 549 11.19 -13.76 4.69
C ARG A 549 11.76 -14.94 3.90
N VAL A 550 11.84 -14.80 2.60
CA VAL A 550 12.30 -15.87 1.68
C VAL A 550 13.67 -15.60 1.07
N ARG A 551 14.19 -14.39 1.24
CA ARG A 551 15.51 -13.97 0.74
C ARG A 551 16.37 -13.42 1.85
N ASP A 552 17.68 -13.62 1.74
CA ASP A 552 18.70 -12.91 2.53
C ASP A 552 18.81 -11.44 2.10
N ASP A 553 19.75 -10.71 2.68
CA ASP A 553 19.95 -9.29 2.38
C ASP A 553 20.60 -9.09 1.00
N ASP A 554 21.31 -10.07 0.49
CA ASP A 554 21.90 -10.09 -0.85
C ASP A 554 20.91 -10.47 -1.95
N GLY A 555 19.67 -10.81 -1.55
CA GLY A 555 18.59 -11.16 -2.46
C GLY A 555 18.56 -12.64 -2.87
N ASN A 556 19.44 -13.49 -2.31
CA ASN A 556 19.43 -14.93 -2.56
C ASN A 556 18.30 -15.61 -1.78
N TYR A 557 17.77 -16.71 -2.32
CA TYR A 557 16.76 -17.46 -1.57
C TYR A 557 17.39 -18.19 -0.39
N LEU A 558 16.78 -18.03 0.79
CA LEU A 558 17.15 -18.79 1.98
C LEU A 558 17.00 -20.30 1.72
N PRO A 559 17.87 -21.16 2.28
CA PRO A 559 17.82 -22.62 2.01
C PRO A 559 16.44 -23.24 2.27
N GLN A 560 15.72 -22.76 3.29
CA GLN A 560 14.37 -23.20 3.64
C GLN A 560 13.26 -22.46 2.87
N ALA A 561 13.60 -21.51 1.99
CA ALA A 561 12.60 -20.77 1.23
C ALA A 561 11.76 -21.72 0.37
N GLY A 562 10.43 -21.63 0.49
CA GLY A 562 9.49 -22.50 -0.22
C GLY A 562 9.20 -23.83 0.47
N ASP A 563 9.83 -24.17 1.61
CA ASP A 563 9.42 -25.29 2.46
C ASP A 563 8.36 -24.82 3.45
N LEU A 564 7.09 -24.97 3.09
CA LEU A 564 5.95 -24.52 3.91
C LEU A 564 5.60 -25.49 5.05
N THR A 565 6.22 -26.69 5.05
CA THR A 565 5.94 -27.72 6.05
C THR A 565 6.73 -27.51 7.33
N LYS A 566 7.79 -26.69 7.29
CA LYS A 566 8.67 -26.43 8.43
C LYS A 566 8.37 -25.12 9.12
N GLU A 567 8.52 -25.12 10.44
CA GLU A 567 8.58 -23.90 11.22
C GLU A 567 9.82 -23.10 10.84
N GLN A 568 9.61 -21.84 10.46
CA GLN A 568 10.71 -20.96 10.07
C GLN A 568 11.01 -19.96 11.18
N THR A 569 12.28 -19.86 11.51
CA THR A 569 12.78 -18.90 12.50
C THR A 569 13.30 -17.66 11.79
N HIS A 570 12.79 -16.49 12.18
CA HIS A 570 13.21 -15.21 11.63
C HIS A 570 13.73 -14.30 12.72
N ARG A 571 14.83 -13.61 12.45
CA ARG A 571 15.25 -12.45 13.24
C ARG A 571 14.55 -11.21 12.68
N VAL A 572 13.91 -10.45 13.54
CA VAL A 572 13.21 -9.18 13.21
C VAL A 572 13.60 -8.14 14.24
N VAL A 573 13.46 -6.87 13.87
CA VAL A 573 13.66 -5.75 14.80
C VAL A 573 12.35 -5.48 15.53
N VAL A 574 12.41 -5.29 16.83
CA VAL A 574 11.26 -4.92 17.66
C VAL A 574 10.80 -3.51 17.27
N SER A 575 9.62 -3.40 16.72
CA SER A 575 9.02 -2.11 16.39
C SER A 575 8.62 -1.35 17.67
N LEU A 576 8.40 -0.01 17.56
CA LEU A 576 7.93 0.80 18.68
C LEU A 576 6.73 0.17 19.40
N TYR A 577 5.66 -0.14 18.66
CA TYR A 577 4.42 -0.62 19.27
C TYR A 577 4.51 -2.07 19.78
N GLU A 578 5.37 -2.88 19.21
CA GLU A 578 5.66 -4.21 19.74
C GLU A 578 6.46 -4.12 21.03
N GLY A 579 7.45 -3.23 21.06
CA GLY A 579 8.23 -2.93 22.26
C GLY A 579 7.35 -2.43 23.40
N LEU A 580 6.54 -1.40 23.14
CA LEU A 580 5.62 -0.84 24.14
C LEU A 580 4.61 -1.87 24.67
N ARG A 581 4.14 -2.80 23.82
CA ARG A 581 3.17 -3.84 24.23
C ARG A 581 3.79 -5.03 24.97
N ARG A 582 5.03 -5.40 24.64
CA ARG A 582 5.70 -6.59 25.20
C ARG A 582 6.72 -6.28 26.28
N GLY A 583 7.02 -5.01 26.51
CA GLY A 583 8.10 -4.61 27.41
C GLY A 583 9.49 -4.88 26.87
N LEU A 584 9.62 -4.79 25.57
CA LEU A 584 10.90 -4.96 24.90
C LEU A 584 11.38 -3.59 24.41
N ARG A 585 12.68 -3.36 24.45
CA ARG A 585 13.24 -2.12 23.91
C ARG A 585 13.03 -2.09 22.39
N PRO A 586 12.37 -1.05 21.83
CA PRO A 586 12.29 -0.87 20.40
C PRO A 586 13.69 -0.80 19.77
N GLY A 587 13.87 -1.41 18.60
CA GLY A 587 15.16 -1.46 17.91
C GLY A 587 15.99 -2.70 18.21
N THR A 588 15.71 -3.46 19.26
CA THR A 588 16.44 -4.69 19.57
C THR A 588 16.04 -5.85 18.67
N PRO A 589 16.95 -6.81 18.40
CA PRO A 589 16.61 -8.00 17.61
C PRO A 589 15.73 -8.96 18.41
N LEU A 590 14.72 -9.50 17.73
CA LEU A 590 13.82 -10.52 18.26
C LEU A 590 13.77 -11.71 17.32
N THR A 591 13.95 -12.90 17.86
CA THR A 591 13.74 -14.14 17.12
C THR A 591 12.28 -14.56 17.20
N ILE A 592 11.60 -14.62 16.08
CA ILE A 592 10.21 -15.08 15.96
C ILE A 592 10.15 -16.38 15.19
N ARG A 593 9.22 -17.25 15.60
CA ARG A 593 8.88 -18.48 14.88
C ARG A 593 7.59 -18.23 14.11
N LYS A 594 7.60 -18.52 12.84
CA LYS A 594 6.42 -18.42 11.97
C LYS A 594 6.09 -19.77 11.37
N ARG A 595 4.81 -20.12 11.42
CA ARG A 595 4.24 -21.31 10.80
C ARG A 595 3.21 -20.87 9.75
N SER A 596 3.12 -21.58 8.64
CA SER A 596 1.98 -21.44 7.74
C SER A 596 0.71 -21.96 8.43
N SER A 597 -0.31 -21.13 8.55
CA SER A 597 -1.46 -21.37 9.45
C SER A 597 -2.43 -22.45 8.96
N ARG A 598 -2.37 -22.88 7.70
CA ARG A 598 -3.30 -23.87 7.13
C ARG A 598 -2.80 -25.32 7.19
N PHE A 599 -1.49 -25.56 7.05
CA PHE A 599 -0.93 -26.91 6.95
C PHE A 599 -0.89 -27.72 8.24
N TYR A 600 -1.03 -27.07 9.42
CA TYR A 600 -0.95 -27.75 10.71
C TYR A 600 -2.29 -28.27 11.26
N LYS A 601 -3.41 -27.99 10.61
CA LYS A 601 -4.72 -28.54 11.03
C LYS A 601 -5.02 -29.94 10.47
N GLU A 602 -4.26 -30.41 9.49
CA GLU A 602 -4.47 -31.72 8.86
C GLU A 602 -3.54 -32.83 9.36
N THR A 603 -2.57 -32.51 10.22
CA THR A 603 -1.61 -33.49 10.78
C THR A 603 -1.62 -33.62 12.29
N SER A 604 -2.61 -33.05 12.99
CA SER A 604 -2.77 -33.22 14.45
C SER A 604 -4.01 -34.01 14.80
#